data_1d730c3be32c682df1a8cdc059c40e7d
#
_entry.id   1d730c3be32c682df1a8cdc059c40e7d
#
_cell.length_a   1.000
_cell.length_b   1.000
_cell.length_c   1.000
_cell.angle_alpha   90.00
_cell.angle_beta   90.00
_cell.angle_gamma   90.00
#
_symmetry.space_group_name_H-M   'P 1'
#
loop_
_entity.id
_entity.type
_entity.pdbx_description
1 polymer ?
#
loop_
_entity_poly.entity_id
_entity_poly.type
_entity_poly.pdbx_seq_one_letter_code
_entity_poly.pdbx_strand_id
1 'polypeptide(L)'
;MIGSRRLMDTYDIQLPSMEYERRHTVNQRRVIYLAVSGKLFSMFQVAYQSDPDTAAVLDSLRRAGLSLIVDCDDFNCDEALLQTAYNLPVGTVKVLSGKEYKALEPAVAWLPESEGSMLHLGSFASFVGGLEAAAGAAEGNTVLRWCCRPRCSSAAFLP
;
A
#
# COMPACT_ATOMS: atom_id res chain seq x y z
N MET A 1 7.83 9.46 21.58
CA MET A 1 7.01 9.55 20.37
C MET A 1 7.89 9.24 19.16
N ILE A 2 7.35 8.47 18.21
CA ILE A 2 8.05 8.11 16.97
C ILE A 2 7.10 8.39 15.79
N GLY A 3 7.63 8.88 14.65
CA GLY A 3 6.80 9.13 13.47
C GLY A 3 7.44 10.04 12.42
N SER A 4 6.58 10.55 11.52
CA SER A 4 6.97 11.41 10.40
C SER A 4 7.28 12.85 10.85
N ARG A 5 7.89 13.64 9.94
CA ARG A 5 8.04 15.10 10.13
C ARG A 5 6.71 15.76 10.52
N ARG A 6 5.64 15.45 9.79
CA ARG A 6 4.32 16.02 10.06
C ARG A 6 3.83 15.79 11.48
N LEU A 7 4.10 14.59 12.03
CA LEU A 7 3.75 14.30 13.43
C LEU A 7 4.57 15.17 14.38
N MET A 8 5.88 15.32 14.14
CA MET A 8 6.76 16.13 14.97
C MET A 8 6.35 17.60 14.93
N ASP A 9 6.03 18.14 13.76
CA ASP A 9 5.55 19.52 13.58
C ASP A 9 4.23 19.76 14.35
N THR A 10 3.34 18.77 14.40
CA THR A 10 2.08 18.86 15.19
C THR A 10 2.33 19.05 16.69
N TYR A 11 3.47 18.60 17.19
CA TYR A 11 3.87 18.72 18.60
C TYR A 11 4.98 19.74 18.83
N ASP A 12 5.20 20.66 17.89
CA ASP A 12 6.19 21.75 17.96
C ASP A 12 7.62 21.26 18.27
N ILE A 13 7.98 20.07 17.78
CA ILE A 13 9.32 19.51 17.95
C ILE A 13 10.24 20.06 16.87
N GLN A 14 11.32 20.73 17.28
CA GLN A 14 12.30 21.26 16.37
C GLN A 14 13.01 20.13 15.61
N LEU A 15 12.95 20.20 14.29
CA LEU A 15 13.54 19.22 13.38
C LEU A 15 14.71 19.83 12.58
N PRO A 16 15.61 19.00 12.03
CA PRO A 16 16.59 19.42 11.04
C PRO A 16 15.93 20.06 9.83
N SER A 17 16.68 20.88 9.09
CA SER A 17 16.19 21.50 7.88
C SER A 17 15.71 20.47 6.86
N MET A 18 14.74 20.84 6.01
CA MET A 18 14.29 19.97 4.91
C MET A 18 15.41 19.62 3.93
N GLU A 19 16.36 20.51 3.76
CA GLU A 19 17.56 20.26 2.96
C GLU A 19 18.41 19.13 3.54
N TYR A 20 18.60 19.11 4.85
CA TYR A 20 19.29 18.04 5.54
C TYR A 20 18.53 16.70 5.38
N GLU A 21 17.22 16.71 5.54
CA GLU A 21 16.39 15.52 5.37
C GLU A 21 16.48 14.98 3.93
N ARG A 22 16.36 15.85 2.91
CA ARG A 22 16.45 15.45 1.49
C ARG A 22 17.75 14.73 1.14
N ARG A 23 18.88 15.13 1.72
CA ARG A 23 20.15 14.44 1.52
C ARG A 23 20.15 13.00 2.02
N HIS A 24 19.25 12.68 2.96
CA HIS A 24 19.15 11.37 3.57
C HIS A 24 17.97 10.53 3.06
N THR A 25 17.13 11.08 2.15
CA THR A 25 15.97 10.39 1.59
C THR A 25 16.16 9.91 0.15
N VAL A 26 17.40 9.84 -0.32
CA VAL A 26 17.74 9.31 -1.64
C VAL A 26 17.58 7.78 -1.70
N ASN A 27 17.37 7.23 -2.91
CA ASN A 27 17.33 5.78 -3.16
C ASN A 27 16.27 5.03 -2.33
N GLN A 28 15.01 5.51 -2.33
CA GLN A 28 13.88 4.89 -1.62
C GLN A 28 14.02 4.89 -0.09
N ARG A 29 14.97 5.64 0.45
CA ARG A 29 15.08 5.84 1.89
C ARG A 29 14.03 6.82 2.37
N ARG A 30 13.51 6.58 3.56
CA ARG A 30 12.59 7.45 4.28
C ARG A 30 13.16 7.76 5.66
N VAL A 31 12.67 8.83 6.25
CA VAL A 31 13.13 9.27 7.56
C VAL A 31 12.02 9.05 8.59
N ILE A 32 12.42 8.52 9.73
CA ILE A 32 11.57 8.39 10.91
C ILE A 32 12.26 9.15 12.05
N TYR A 33 11.48 9.96 12.75
CA TYR A 33 11.95 10.74 13.88
C TYR A 33 11.55 10.10 15.20
N LEU A 34 12.45 10.13 16.17
CA LEU A 34 12.19 9.78 17.55
C LEU A 34 12.33 11.03 18.40
N ALA A 35 11.29 11.37 19.15
CA ALA A 35 11.32 12.45 20.12
C ALA A 35 11.08 11.91 21.54
N VAL A 36 11.82 12.44 22.47
CA VAL A 36 11.74 12.11 23.90
C VAL A 36 11.58 13.41 24.68
N SER A 37 10.59 13.45 25.58
CA SER A 37 10.29 14.63 26.42
C SER A 37 10.21 15.95 25.62
N GLY A 38 9.52 15.92 24.46
CA GLY A 38 9.31 17.10 23.64
C GLY A 38 10.51 17.59 22.85
N LYS A 39 11.59 16.81 22.78
CA LYS A 39 12.80 17.14 22.01
C LYS A 39 13.15 16.04 21.04
N LEU A 40 13.67 16.41 19.87
CA LEU A 40 14.21 15.45 18.94
C LEU A 40 15.38 14.70 19.58
N PHE A 41 15.27 13.38 19.64
CA PHE A 41 16.31 12.51 20.16
C PHE A 41 17.14 11.89 19.04
N SER A 42 16.48 11.39 17.98
CA SER A 42 17.15 10.72 16.87
C SER A 42 16.36 10.80 15.58
N MET A 43 17.08 10.67 14.47
CA MET A 43 16.55 10.53 13.13
C MET A 43 17.05 9.21 12.55
N PHE A 44 16.15 8.35 12.14
CA PHE A 44 16.45 7.06 11.53
C PHE A 44 16.19 7.10 10.03
N GLN A 45 17.10 6.51 9.27
CA GLN A 45 16.86 6.22 7.87
C GLN A 45 16.35 4.79 7.72
N VAL A 46 15.23 4.64 7.06
CA VAL A 46 14.63 3.35 6.71
C VAL A 46 14.77 3.15 5.21
N ALA A 47 15.32 2.04 4.79
CA ALA A 47 15.38 1.62 3.39
C ALA A 47 14.29 0.58 3.14
N TYR A 48 13.48 0.83 2.12
CA TYR A 48 12.47 -0.13 1.65
C TYR A 48 13.07 -0.95 0.52
N GLN A 49 12.87 -2.25 0.58
CA GLN A 49 13.30 -3.18 -0.48
C GLN A 49 12.07 -3.83 -1.08
N SER A 50 12.05 -3.92 -2.41
CA SER A 50 11.03 -4.68 -3.12
C SER A 50 11.23 -6.18 -2.92
N ASP A 51 10.13 -6.87 -2.64
CA ASP A 51 10.10 -8.32 -2.65
C ASP A 51 9.92 -8.83 -4.10
N PRO A 52 10.79 -9.73 -4.59
CA PRO A 52 10.70 -10.22 -5.97
C PRO A 52 9.39 -10.93 -6.30
N ASP A 53 8.84 -11.69 -5.34
CA ASP A 53 7.58 -12.42 -5.54
C ASP A 53 6.41 -11.43 -5.68
N THR A 54 6.38 -10.41 -4.83
CA THR A 54 5.42 -9.31 -4.94
C THR A 54 5.58 -8.54 -6.25
N ALA A 55 6.80 -8.29 -6.71
CA ALA A 55 7.05 -7.61 -7.98
C ALA A 55 6.47 -8.39 -9.18
N ALA A 56 6.66 -9.71 -9.21
CA ALA A 56 6.10 -10.58 -10.25
C ALA A 56 4.56 -10.54 -10.26
N VAL A 57 3.95 -10.56 -9.08
CA VAL A 57 2.49 -10.48 -8.91
C VAL A 57 1.94 -9.15 -9.39
N LEU A 58 2.58 -8.03 -9.03
CA LEU A 58 2.17 -6.70 -9.47
C LEU A 58 2.29 -6.53 -10.99
N ASP A 59 3.32 -7.11 -11.61
CA ASP A 59 3.44 -7.11 -13.07
C ASP A 59 2.34 -7.95 -13.74
N SER A 60 1.92 -9.04 -13.12
CA SER A 60 0.81 -9.87 -13.58
C SER A 60 -0.52 -9.10 -13.55
N LEU A 61 -0.84 -8.46 -12.43
CA LEU A 61 -2.02 -7.59 -12.28
C LEU A 61 -2.03 -6.47 -13.32
N ARG A 62 -0.88 -5.82 -13.50
CA ARG A 62 -0.73 -4.77 -14.51
C ARG A 62 -1.03 -5.28 -15.92
N ARG A 63 -0.54 -6.46 -16.29
CA ARG A 63 -0.83 -7.09 -17.58
C ARG A 63 -2.31 -7.42 -17.75
N ALA A 64 -2.98 -7.77 -16.66
CA ALA A 64 -4.43 -7.98 -16.64
C ALA A 64 -5.26 -6.68 -16.67
N GLY A 65 -4.61 -5.49 -16.71
CA GLY A 65 -5.29 -4.20 -16.71
C GLY A 65 -5.90 -3.80 -15.36
N LEU A 66 -5.47 -4.44 -14.28
CA LEU A 66 -5.98 -4.18 -12.93
C LEU A 66 -5.14 -3.12 -12.22
N SER A 67 -5.80 -2.21 -11.53
CA SER A 67 -5.19 -1.24 -10.62
C SER A 67 -5.33 -1.70 -9.18
N LEU A 68 -4.33 -1.38 -8.36
CA LEU A 68 -4.26 -1.79 -6.97
C LEU A 68 -4.56 -0.61 -6.05
N ILE A 69 -5.47 -0.81 -5.12
CA ILE A 69 -5.68 0.10 -3.98
C ILE A 69 -5.09 -0.56 -2.75
N VAL A 70 -4.16 0.14 -2.10
CA VAL A 70 -3.43 -0.33 -0.92
C VAL A 70 -3.87 0.48 0.29
N ASP A 71 -4.31 -0.21 1.34
CA ASP A 71 -4.44 0.34 2.68
C ASP A 71 -3.19 -0.02 3.47
N CYS A 72 -2.45 0.99 3.91
CA CYS A 72 -1.17 0.80 4.57
C CYS A 72 -1.07 1.67 5.83
N ASP A 73 -0.78 1.05 6.96
CA ASP A 73 -0.58 1.73 8.23
C ASP A 73 0.79 2.42 8.34
N ASP A 74 1.73 2.11 7.44
CA ASP A 74 3.03 2.76 7.40
C ASP A 74 2.91 4.16 6.79
N PHE A 75 3.13 5.19 7.59
CA PHE A 75 3.07 6.59 7.17
C PHE A 75 4.12 6.98 6.12
N ASN A 76 5.11 6.15 5.86
CA ASN A 76 6.10 6.32 4.79
C ASN A 76 5.66 5.63 3.49
N CYS A 77 4.65 4.77 3.54
CA CYS A 77 4.12 4.11 2.37
C CYS A 77 3.27 5.10 1.58
N ASP A 78 3.78 5.51 0.44
CA ASP A 78 3.09 6.35 -0.52
C ASP A 78 3.16 5.75 -1.93
N GLU A 79 2.36 6.29 -2.83
CA GLU A 79 2.31 5.83 -4.22
C GLU A 79 3.68 5.93 -4.91
N ALA A 80 4.43 7.00 -4.63
CA ALA A 80 5.75 7.23 -5.24
C ALA A 80 6.77 6.19 -4.78
N LEU A 81 6.71 5.78 -3.51
CA LEU A 81 7.55 4.70 -2.99
C LEU A 81 7.24 3.38 -3.70
N LEU A 82 5.96 3.00 -3.78
CA LEU A 82 5.55 1.74 -4.42
C LEU A 82 5.85 1.74 -5.92
N GLN A 83 5.56 2.84 -6.62
CA GLN A 83 5.89 2.98 -8.04
C GLN A 83 7.39 2.84 -8.30
N THR A 84 8.22 3.45 -7.45
CA THR A 84 9.68 3.38 -7.61
C THR A 84 10.21 1.99 -7.23
N ALA A 85 9.73 1.43 -6.11
CA ALA A 85 10.21 0.14 -5.62
C ALA A 85 9.88 -1.02 -6.57
N TYR A 86 8.72 -0.97 -7.22
CA TYR A 86 8.22 -2.03 -8.11
C TYR A 86 8.18 -1.65 -9.59
N ASN A 87 8.75 -0.50 -9.95
CA ASN A 87 8.76 0.02 -11.33
C ASN A 87 7.36 0.05 -11.97
N LEU A 88 6.38 0.56 -11.22
CA LEU A 88 5.00 0.62 -11.67
C LEU A 88 4.70 1.95 -12.38
N PRO A 89 3.91 1.94 -13.45
CA PRO A 89 3.41 3.15 -14.08
C PRO A 89 2.55 3.99 -13.12
N VAL A 90 2.49 5.29 -13.37
CA VAL A 90 1.62 6.21 -12.65
C VAL A 90 0.15 5.76 -12.81
N GLY A 91 -0.59 5.73 -11.71
CA GLY A 91 -2.01 5.34 -11.70
C GLY A 91 -2.27 3.84 -11.56
N THR A 92 -1.22 2.98 -11.55
CA THR A 92 -1.37 1.53 -11.33
C THR A 92 -1.66 1.19 -9.87
N VAL A 93 -1.15 2.00 -8.95
CA VAL A 93 -1.35 1.81 -7.51
C VAL A 93 -1.83 3.11 -6.89
N LYS A 94 -2.80 3.00 -5.99
CA LYS A 94 -3.27 4.08 -5.13
C LYS A 94 -3.13 3.65 -3.67
N VAL A 95 -2.53 4.51 -2.84
CA VAL A 95 -2.43 4.29 -1.39
C VAL A 95 -3.50 5.13 -0.71
N LEU A 96 -4.36 4.47 0.06
CA LEU A 96 -5.42 5.13 0.81
C LEU A 96 -4.94 5.57 2.18
N SER A 97 -5.33 6.77 2.57
CA SER A 97 -5.30 7.16 3.97
C SER A 97 -6.43 6.46 4.74
N GLY A 98 -6.25 6.26 6.05
CA GLY A 98 -7.29 5.65 6.88
C GLY A 98 -8.65 6.38 6.85
N LYS A 99 -8.68 7.67 6.46
CA LYS A 99 -9.93 8.42 6.23
C LYS A 99 -10.60 8.03 4.92
N GLU A 100 -9.83 7.88 3.85
CA GLU A 100 -10.32 7.47 2.54
C GLU A 100 -10.80 6.02 2.59
N TYR A 101 -10.09 5.14 3.29
CA TYR A 101 -10.51 3.76 3.51
C TYR A 101 -11.88 3.69 4.21
N LYS A 102 -12.07 4.44 5.29
CA LYS A 102 -13.37 4.50 5.99
C LYS A 102 -14.50 5.04 5.12
N ALA A 103 -14.20 5.91 4.17
CA ALA A 103 -15.19 6.40 3.21
C ALA A 103 -15.59 5.34 2.16
N LEU A 104 -14.71 4.38 1.87
CA LEU A 104 -14.99 3.27 0.95
C LEU A 104 -15.75 2.11 1.63
N GLU A 105 -15.61 1.95 2.94
CA GLU A 105 -16.22 0.85 3.70
C GLU A 105 -17.74 0.71 3.47
N PRO A 106 -18.54 1.79 3.46
CA PRO A 106 -19.96 1.69 3.13
C PRO A 106 -20.22 1.21 1.69
N ALA A 107 -19.42 1.68 0.74
CA ALA A 107 -19.57 1.27 -0.67
C ALA A 107 -19.25 -0.21 -0.88
N VAL A 108 -18.29 -0.73 -0.13
CA VAL A 108 -17.93 -2.16 -0.14
C VAL A 108 -19.01 -3.03 0.53
N ALA A 109 -19.64 -2.53 1.60
CA ALA A 109 -20.72 -3.24 2.30
C ALA A 109 -21.98 -3.43 1.44
N TRP A 110 -22.14 -2.65 0.36
CA TRP A 110 -23.26 -2.78 -0.59
C TRP A 110 -22.99 -3.79 -1.71
N LEU A 111 -21.81 -4.38 -1.77
CA LEU A 111 -21.57 -5.46 -2.74
C LEU A 111 -22.44 -6.67 -2.36
N PRO A 112 -23.21 -7.22 -3.31
CA PRO A 112 -24.01 -8.40 -3.04
C PRO A 112 -23.08 -9.51 -2.54
N GLU A 113 -23.57 -10.30 -1.56
CA GLU A 113 -22.85 -11.50 -1.15
C GLU A 113 -22.55 -12.32 -2.41
N SER A 114 -21.27 -12.50 -2.72
CA SER A 114 -20.88 -13.29 -3.87
C SER A 114 -21.17 -14.76 -3.57
N GLU A 115 -21.78 -15.48 -4.52
CA GLU A 115 -21.96 -16.93 -4.40
C GLU A 115 -20.63 -17.70 -4.50
N GLY A 116 -19.53 -16.98 -4.70
CA GLY A 116 -18.17 -17.52 -4.82
C GLY A 116 -17.30 -17.21 -3.62
N SER A 117 -16.47 -18.17 -3.22
CA SER A 117 -15.41 -17.99 -2.25
C SER A 117 -14.10 -18.50 -2.82
N MET A 118 -13.00 -17.85 -2.42
CA MET A 118 -11.67 -18.25 -2.80
C MET A 118 -10.85 -18.60 -1.56
N LEU A 119 -10.26 -19.79 -1.54
CA LEU A 119 -9.29 -20.20 -0.54
C LEU A 119 -7.87 -19.94 -1.07
N HIS A 120 -7.04 -19.24 -0.31
CA HIS A 120 -5.65 -18.98 -0.64
C HIS A 120 -4.72 -19.22 0.55
N LEU A 121 -3.43 -19.37 0.31
CA LEU A 121 -2.42 -19.72 1.33
C LEU A 121 -2.01 -18.52 2.23
N GLY A 122 -2.72 -17.42 2.18
CA GLY A 122 -2.43 -16.24 3.00
C GLY A 122 -1.37 -15.30 2.41
N SER A 123 -0.66 -15.68 1.34
CA SER A 123 0.26 -14.81 0.65
C SER A 123 -0.44 -14.01 -0.46
N PHE A 124 0.07 -12.80 -0.74
CA PHE A 124 -0.43 -11.98 -1.84
C PHE A 124 -0.32 -12.70 -3.19
N ALA A 125 0.78 -13.40 -3.42
CA ALA A 125 0.99 -14.19 -4.64
C ALA A 125 -0.05 -15.30 -4.82
N SER A 126 -0.40 -16.04 -3.76
CA SER A 126 -1.42 -17.09 -3.86
C SER A 126 -2.82 -16.51 -4.08
N PHE A 127 -3.10 -15.34 -3.53
CA PHE A 127 -4.36 -14.63 -3.75
C PHE A 127 -4.50 -14.21 -5.23
N VAL A 128 -3.49 -13.55 -5.79
CA VAL A 128 -3.51 -13.12 -7.19
C VAL A 128 -3.54 -14.29 -8.14
N GLY A 129 -2.79 -15.35 -7.88
CA GLY A 129 -2.85 -16.59 -8.66
C GLY A 129 -4.26 -17.21 -8.69
N GLY A 130 -4.98 -17.14 -7.57
CA GLY A 130 -6.38 -17.53 -7.51
C GLY A 130 -7.30 -16.64 -8.35
N LEU A 131 -7.07 -15.32 -8.35
CA LEU A 131 -7.81 -14.38 -9.20
C LEU A 131 -7.57 -14.64 -10.69
N GLU A 132 -6.32 -14.87 -11.09
CA GLU A 132 -5.96 -15.20 -12.48
C GLU A 132 -6.61 -16.49 -12.94
N ALA A 133 -6.59 -17.53 -12.09
CA ALA A 133 -7.25 -18.79 -12.39
C ALA A 133 -8.79 -18.61 -12.53
N ALA A 134 -9.40 -17.81 -11.66
CA ALA A 134 -10.82 -17.50 -11.75
C ALA A 134 -11.17 -16.69 -13.00
N ALA A 135 -10.35 -15.71 -13.36
CA ALA A 135 -10.53 -14.91 -14.57
C ALA A 135 -10.37 -15.76 -15.84
N GLY A 136 -9.38 -16.66 -15.88
CA GLY A 136 -9.19 -17.60 -16.98
C GLY A 136 -10.32 -18.63 -17.13
N ALA A 137 -10.99 -19.00 -16.03
CA ALA A 137 -12.13 -19.90 -16.06
C ALA A 137 -13.44 -19.22 -16.50
N ALA A 138 -13.53 -17.91 -16.36
CA ALA A 138 -14.69 -17.10 -16.74
C ALA A 138 -14.50 -16.51 -18.15
N GLU A 139 -14.24 -17.31 -19.16
CA GLU A 139 -14.23 -16.86 -20.56
C GLU A 139 -15.61 -16.23 -20.91
N GLY A 140 -15.66 -14.94 -20.87
CA GLY A 140 -16.81 -14.16 -21.36
C GLY A 140 -17.61 -13.47 -20.25
N ASN A 141 -17.20 -12.28 -19.89
CA ASN A 141 -18.08 -11.23 -19.40
C ASN A 141 -18.45 -11.24 -17.91
N THR A 142 -17.48 -11.20 -17.01
CA THR A 142 -17.82 -10.88 -15.62
C THR A 142 -16.74 -10.01 -14.98
N VAL A 143 -17.12 -8.81 -14.58
CA VAL A 143 -16.31 -7.95 -13.73
C VAL A 143 -16.25 -8.61 -12.35
N LEU A 144 -15.10 -9.22 -12.03
CA LEU A 144 -14.84 -9.76 -10.70
C LEU A 144 -14.52 -8.61 -9.75
N ARG A 145 -15.44 -8.32 -8.85
CA ARG A 145 -15.22 -7.42 -7.72
C ARG A 145 -14.85 -8.24 -6.50
N TRP A 146 -13.65 -8.09 -6.01
CA TRP A 146 -13.19 -8.81 -4.83
C TRP A 146 -12.83 -7.85 -3.72
N CYS A 147 -13.34 -8.14 -2.52
CA CYS A 147 -12.91 -7.53 -1.27
C CYS A 147 -12.22 -8.59 -0.43
N CYS A 148 -10.95 -8.43 -0.15
CA CYS A 148 -10.24 -9.25 0.82
C CYS A 148 -10.10 -8.53 2.15
N ARG A 149 -10.50 -9.22 3.22
CA ARG A 149 -10.10 -8.90 4.59
C ARG A 149 -9.06 -9.91 5.05
N PRO A 150 -7.77 -9.71 4.87
CA PRO A 150 -6.80 -10.32 5.76
C PRO A 150 -6.71 -9.47 7.03
N ARG A 151 -6.40 -10.07 8.14
CA ARG A 151 -6.22 -9.38 9.43
C ARG A 151 -5.05 -8.38 9.44
N CYS A 152 -4.40 -8.19 8.32
CA CYS A 152 -3.32 -7.20 8.12
C CYS A 152 -3.30 -6.83 6.64
N SER A 153 -3.80 -5.67 6.28
CA SER A 153 -3.86 -5.02 4.97
C SER A 153 -5.04 -5.42 4.07
N SER A 154 -5.89 -4.46 3.79
CA SER A 154 -7.00 -4.59 2.84
C SER A 154 -6.56 -4.06 1.47
N ALA A 155 -6.59 -4.90 0.46
CA ALA A 155 -6.41 -4.49 -0.93
C ALA A 155 -7.75 -4.61 -1.67
N ALA A 156 -8.21 -3.54 -2.29
CA ALA A 156 -9.36 -3.54 -3.17
C ALA A 156 -8.91 -3.34 -4.62
N PHE A 157 -9.45 -4.11 -5.54
CA PHE A 157 -9.17 -4.01 -6.96
C PHE A 157 -10.35 -3.33 -7.67
N LEU A 158 -10.07 -2.32 -8.45
CA LEU A 158 -11.02 -1.66 -9.34
C LEU A 158 -10.60 -1.93 -10.80
N PRO A 159 -11.56 -2.13 -11.71
CA PRO A 159 -11.30 -2.28 -13.14
C PRO A 159 -10.82 -0.99 -13.78
#